data_6ee8d70e87661cbde96a02d0c33003f3
#
_entry.id   6ee8d70e87661cbde96a02d0c33003f3
#
_cell.length_a   1.000
_cell.length_b   1.000
_cell.length_c   1.000
_cell.angle_alpha   90.00
_cell.angle_beta   90.00
_cell.angle_gamma   90.00
#
_symmetry.space_group_name_H-M   'P 1'
#
loop_
_entity.id
_entity.type
_entity.pdbx_description
1 polymer ?
#
loop_
_entity_poly.entity_id
_entity_poly.type
_entity_poly.pdbx_seq_one_letter_code
_entity_poly.pdbx_strand_id
1 'polypeptide(L)'
;SLIIFFIFRIKRNNKRLIQSQQEQEKVKKQAENSIRTKSLFLSNMSHEIRTPLNALSGFSTILTEESIDEETRKQCNDIIQQNSELLLKLINDVIDLSSLEIGKMTFKFKICDAVGLCRNVIDMVEKIKQTHADVRFSTPLDSLELLTDSARLQQVLINLLINATKFTSQGSITLQLEQQTEDTALFSVTDTGTGIPKEKQKKIFNRFEKLNENAQGTGLGLSICQLIIEQLGGSIWIDPDYEEGSRFLFTHPIDKSDQGKEETR
;
A
#
# COMPACT_ATOMS: atom_id res chain seq x y z
N SER A 1 52.64 21.40 -34.00
CA SER A 1 52.41 20.20 -33.21
C SER A 1 51.95 20.49 -31.75
N LEU A 2 52.60 21.43 -31.03
CA LEU A 2 52.27 21.75 -29.64
C LEU A 2 50.87 22.43 -29.45
N ILE A 3 50.49 23.32 -30.36
CA ILE A 3 49.21 24.04 -30.34
C ILE A 3 48.03 23.07 -30.48
N ILE A 4 48.13 22.07 -31.35
CA ILE A 4 47.07 21.06 -31.53
C ILE A 4 46.91 20.21 -30.27
N PHE A 5 47.98 19.86 -29.59
CA PHE A 5 47.94 19.14 -28.31
C PHE A 5 47.25 19.97 -27.20
N PHE A 6 47.56 21.28 -27.12
CA PHE A 6 46.93 22.17 -26.16
C PHE A 6 45.42 22.34 -26.43
N ILE A 7 45.02 22.52 -27.69
CA ILE A 7 43.60 22.61 -28.09
C ILE A 7 42.85 21.32 -27.73
N PHE A 8 43.46 20.16 -28.00
CA PHE A 8 42.82 18.88 -27.63
C PHE A 8 42.70 18.70 -26.13
N ARG A 9 43.70 19.11 -25.37
CA ARG A 9 43.68 19.07 -23.89
C ARG A 9 42.62 20.01 -23.32
N ILE A 10 42.48 21.21 -23.85
CA ILE A 10 41.43 22.19 -23.43
C ILE A 10 40.04 21.63 -23.77
N LYS A 11 39.81 21.12 -24.99
CA LYS A 11 38.52 20.50 -25.33
C LYS A 11 38.16 19.33 -24.43
N ARG A 12 39.13 18.48 -24.11
CA ARG A 12 38.92 17.35 -23.18
C ARG A 12 38.60 17.80 -21.79
N ASN A 13 39.28 18.83 -21.27
CA ASN A 13 38.99 19.38 -19.93
C ASN A 13 37.62 20.06 -19.90
N ASN A 14 37.25 20.86 -20.91
CA ASN A 14 35.94 21.48 -20.99
C ASN A 14 34.84 20.44 -21.08
N LYS A 15 35.01 19.34 -21.83
CA LYS A 15 34.01 18.27 -21.86
C LYS A 15 33.84 17.60 -20.52
N ARG A 16 34.94 17.37 -19.76
CA ARG A 16 34.87 16.81 -18.40
C ARG A 16 34.18 17.79 -17.42
N LEU A 17 34.47 19.09 -17.55
CA LEU A 17 33.83 20.10 -16.70
C LEU A 17 32.32 20.18 -16.91
N ILE A 18 31.90 20.18 -18.19
CA ILE A 18 30.46 20.17 -18.55
C ILE A 18 29.77 18.91 -18.03
N GLN A 19 30.38 17.74 -18.17
CA GLN A 19 29.82 16.49 -17.63
C GLN A 19 29.70 16.52 -16.11
N SER A 20 30.73 17.00 -15.40
CA SER A 20 30.70 17.17 -13.93
C SER A 20 29.61 18.14 -13.48
N GLN A 21 29.44 19.27 -14.18
CA GLN A 21 28.38 20.23 -13.89
C GLN A 21 26.99 19.64 -14.10
N GLN A 22 26.78 18.89 -15.20
CA GLN A 22 25.51 18.23 -15.47
C GLN A 22 25.17 17.16 -14.41
N GLU A 23 26.19 16.44 -13.93
CA GLU A 23 26.01 15.43 -12.88
C GLU A 23 25.69 16.08 -11.54
N GLN A 24 26.36 17.17 -11.19
CA GLN A 24 26.06 17.96 -10.00
C GLN A 24 24.64 18.56 -10.04
N GLU A 25 24.23 19.09 -11.18
CA GLU A 25 22.88 19.63 -11.37
C GLU A 25 21.79 18.55 -11.21
N LYS A 26 22.07 17.35 -11.76
CA LYS A 26 21.18 16.19 -11.60
C LYS A 26 21.05 15.76 -10.13
N VAL A 27 22.17 15.65 -9.42
CA VAL A 27 22.18 15.29 -8.00
C VAL A 27 21.47 16.36 -7.15
N LYS A 28 21.72 17.65 -7.43
CA LYS A 28 21.04 18.76 -6.76
C LYS A 28 19.53 18.70 -6.95
N LYS A 29 19.07 18.51 -8.19
CA LYS A 29 17.64 18.40 -8.50
C LYS A 29 16.97 17.20 -7.85
N GLN A 30 17.69 16.07 -7.75
CA GLN A 30 17.22 14.90 -7.01
C GLN A 30 17.09 15.18 -5.50
N ALA A 31 18.08 15.85 -4.92
CA ALA A 31 18.05 16.25 -3.50
C ALA A 31 16.89 17.22 -3.21
N GLU A 32 16.72 18.25 -4.04
CA GLU A 32 15.62 19.22 -3.91
C GLU A 32 14.24 18.53 -4.01
N ASN A 33 14.06 17.62 -4.97
CA ASN A 33 12.84 16.82 -5.10
C ASN A 33 12.61 15.94 -3.86
N SER A 34 13.65 15.31 -3.32
CA SER A 34 13.55 14.50 -2.11
C SER A 34 13.12 15.33 -0.90
N ILE A 35 13.73 16.53 -0.72
CA ILE A 35 13.35 17.45 0.37
C ILE A 35 11.90 17.90 0.21
N ARG A 36 11.50 18.27 -1.01
CA ARG A 36 10.12 18.70 -1.28
C ARG A 36 9.11 17.58 -0.99
N THR A 37 9.40 16.37 -1.42
CA THR A 37 8.55 15.19 -1.15
C THR A 37 8.42 14.93 0.35
N LYS A 38 9.54 15.00 1.11
CA LYS A 38 9.52 14.87 2.57
C LYS A 38 8.72 15.98 3.26
N SER A 39 8.83 17.21 2.80
CA SER A 39 8.08 18.33 3.37
C SER A 39 6.58 18.20 3.12
N LEU A 40 6.17 17.79 1.91
CA LEU A 40 4.78 17.48 1.58
C LEU A 40 4.26 16.31 2.40
N PHE A 41 5.07 15.28 2.60
CA PHE A 41 4.73 14.13 3.46
C PHE A 41 4.42 14.60 4.89
N LEU A 42 5.29 15.38 5.52
CA LEU A 42 5.09 15.88 6.88
C LEU A 42 3.87 16.82 6.98
N SER A 43 3.64 17.67 5.98
CA SER A 43 2.47 18.55 5.92
C SER A 43 1.17 17.75 5.86
N ASN A 44 1.10 16.77 4.96
CA ASN A 44 -0.07 15.92 4.82
C ASN A 44 -0.31 15.06 6.07
N MET A 45 0.75 14.51 6.67
CA MET A 45 0.68 13.80 7.95
C MET A 45 0.07 14.66 9.05
N SER A 46 0.56 15.89 9.19
CA SER A 46 0.05 16.84 10.22
C SER A 46 -1.43 17.11 10.03
N HIS A 47 -1.89 17.21 8.79
CA HIS A 47 -3.30 17.42 8.49
C HIS A 47 -4.15 16.17 8.80
N GLU A 48 -3.71 15.00 8.34
CA GLU A 48 -4.43 13.73 8.56
C GLU A 48 -4.48 13.31 10.05
N ILE A 49 -3.50 13.70 10.86
CA ILE A 49 -3.50 13.50 12.32
C ILE A 49 -4.41 14.53 13.01
N ARG A 50 -4.41 15.78 12.57
CA ARG A 50 -5.17 16.87 13.22
C ARG A 50 -6.69 16.61 13.17
N THR A 51 -7.20 16.10 12.06
CA THR A 51 -8.63 15.87 11.86
C THR A 51 -9.24 14.92 12.90
N PRO A 52 -8.75 13.66 13.05
CA PRO A 52 -9.27 12.77 14.09
C PRO A 52 -8.96 13.28 15.51
N LEU A 53 -7.82 13.93 15.74
CA LEU A 53 -7.50 14.49 17.05
C LEU A 53 -8.48 15.58 17.48
N ASN A 54 -8.87 16.48 16.56
CA ASN A 54 -9.88 17.51 16.83
C ASN A 54 -11.25 16.87 17.09
N ALA A 55 -11.64 15.82 16.37
CA ALA A 55 -12.86 15.08 16.62
C ALA A 55 -12.85 14.43 18.02
N LEU A 56 -11.75 13.74 18.38
CA LEU A 56 -11.57 13.17 19.72
C LEU A 56 -11.74 14.24 20.81
N SER A 57 -11.06 15.38 20.67
CA SER A 57 -11.14 16.49 21.66
C SER A 57 -12.55 17.06 21.74
N GLY A 58 -13.20 17.33 20.59
CA GLY A 58 -14.54 17.92 20.56
C GLY A 58 -15.61 17.02 21.16
N PHE A 59 -15.66 15.75 20.74
CA PHE A 59 -16.65 14.81 21.27
C PHE A 59 -16.39 14.40 22.72
N SER A 60 -15.13 14.37 23.17
CA SER A 60 -14.80 14.20 24.59
C SER A 60 -15.32 15.37 25.44
N THR A 61 -15.28 16.60 24.94
CA THR A 61 -15.83 17.76 25.63
C THR A 61 -17.35 17.65 25.77
N ILE A 62 -18.06 17.24 24.73
CA ILE A 62 -19.52 17.03 24.76
C ILE A 62 -19.90 15.99 25.83
N LEU A 63 -19.10 14.90 25.94
CA LEU A 63 -19.35 13.86 26.96
C LEU A 63 -19.25 14.37 28.43
N THR A 64 -18.63 15.51 28.67
CA THR A 64 -18.55 16.12 30.04
C THR A 64 -19.76 16.96 30.40
N GLU A 65 -20.69 17.22 29.47
CA GLU A 65 -21.91 17.96 29.75
C GLU A 65 -22.91 17.13 30.58
N GLU A 66 -23.48 17.72 31.64
CA GLU A 66 -24.38 17.01 32.57
C GLU A 66 -25.75 16.66 31.95
N SER A 67 -26.18 17.39 30.90
CA SER A 67 -27.52 17.28 30.31
C SER A 67 -27.58 16.43 29.03
N ILE A 68 -26.55 15.62 28.74
CA ILE A 68 -26.48 14.82 27.52
C ILE A 68 -27.37 13.56 27.67
N ASP A 69 -28.22 13.29 26.66
CA ASP A 69 -29.04 12.07 26.62
C ASP A 69 -28.17 10.83 26.25
N GLU A 70 -28.70 9.65 26.54
CA GLU A 70 -27.98 8.38 26.35
C GLU A 70 -27.66 8.08 24.85
N GLU A 71 -28.56 8.49 23.95
CA GLU A 71 -28.35 8.32 22.49
C GLU A 71 -27.18 9.16 22.02
N THR A 72 -27.13 10.43 22.39
CA THR A 72 -26.02 11.33 22.07
C THR A 72 -24.71 10.87 22.71
N ARG A 73 -24.78 10.36 23.98
CA ARG A 73 -23.61 9.78 24.65
C ARG A 73 -23.03 8.60 23.87
N LYS A 74 -23.89 7.70 23.41
CA LYS A 74 -23.49 6.54 22.60
C LYS A 74 -22.86 6.98 21.28
N GLN A 75 -23.50 7.91 20.56
CA GLN A 75 -22.96 8.45 19.30
C GLN A 75 -21.59 9.09 19.50
N CYS A 76 -21.40 9.88 20.55
CA CYS A 76 -20.09 10.47 20.86
C CYS A 76 -19.03 9.40 21.14
N ASN A 77 -19.35 8.36 21.89
CA ASN A 77 -18.44 7.24 22.15
C ASN A 77 -18.06 6.52 20.85
N ASP A 78 -19.03 6.23 19.98
CA ASP A 78 -18.78 5.57 18.69
C ASP A 78 -17.85 6.42 17.81
N ILE A 79 -18.05 7.74 17.75
CA ILE A 79 -17.20 8.66 17.00
C ILE A 79 -15.77 8.71 17.59
N ILE A 80 -15.65 8.75 18.91
CA ILE A 80 -14.35 8.72 19.62
C ILE A 80 -13.61 7.42 19.29
N GLN A 81 -14.30 6.27 19.38
CA GLN A 81 -13.74 4.97 19.07
C GLN A 81 -13.21 4.93 17.63
N GLN A 82 -14.03 5.30 16.63
CA GLN A 82 -13.67 5.31 15.22
C GLN A 82 -12.46 6.21 14.92
N ASN A 83 -12.43 7.41 15.53
CA ASN A 83 -11.30 8.33 15.31
C ASN A 83 -10.02 7.86 16.01
N SER A 84 -10.13 7.16 17.16
CA SER A 84 -8.99 6.53 17.83
C SER A 84 -8.39 5.42 16.99
N GLU A 85 -9.22 4.55 16.42
CA GLU A 85 -8.80 3.47 15.51
C GLU A 85 -8.14 4.02 14.25
N LEU A 86 -8.72 5.09 13.65
CA LEU A 86 -8.14 5.77 12.50
C LEU A 86 -6.77 6.36 12.82
N LEU A 87 -6.61 6.99 13.99
CA LEU A 87 -5.34 7.59 14.41
C LEU A 87 -4.27 6.53 14.64
N LEU A 88 -4.62 5.42 15.30
CA LEU A 88 -3.72 4.28 15.50
C LEU A 88 -3.27 3.68 14.16
N LYS A 89 -4.19 3.53 13.21
CA LYS A 89 -3.88 3.06 11.87
C LYS A 89 -2.92 4.01 11.17
N LEU A 90 -3.17 5.32 11.22
CA LEU A 90 -2.28 6.34 10.64
C LEU A 90 -0.85 6.24 11.21
N ILE A 91 -0.71 6.13 12.52
CA ILE A 91 0.58 6.02 13.20
C ILE A 91 1.31 4.76 12.73
N ASN A 92 0.62 3.62 12.68
CA ASN A 92 1.20 2.36 12.22
C ASN A 92 1.61 2.41 10.74
N ASP A 93 0.77 2.99 9.87
CA ASP A 93 1.07 3.19 8.45
C ASP A 93 2.35 4.03 8.26
N VAL A 94 2.54 5.06 9.08
CA VAL A 94 3.74 5.92 9.03
C VAL A 94 4.99 5.21 9.53
N ILE A 95 4.88 4.44 10.61
CA ILE A 95 5.99 3.64 11.14
C ILE A 95 6.39 2.56 10.11
N ASP A 96 5.42 1.87 9.52
CA ASP A 96 5.66 0.88 8.48
C ASP A 96 6.34 1.50 7.26
N LEU A 97 5.79 2.62 6.75
CA LEU A 97 6.38 3.33 5.62
C LEU A 97 7.81 3.79 5.90
N SER A 98 8.05 4.41 7.06
CA SER A 98 9.39 4.89 7.45
C SER A 98 10.37 3.73 7.58
N SER A 99 9.95 2.61 8.16
CA SER A 99 10.77 1.41 8.35
C SER A 99 11.11 0.73 7.03
N LEU A 100 10.17 0.68 6.08
CA LEU A 100 10.36 0.16 4.72
C LEU A 100 11.35 1.02 3.94
N GLU A 101 11.20 2.35 3.97
CA GLU A 101 12.08 3.27 3.23
C GLU A 101 13.55 3.23 3.66
N ILE A 102 13.78 3.08 4.97
CA ILE A 102 15.14 3.04 5.52
C ILE A 102 15.74 1.63 5.40
N GLY A 103 14.96 0.66 4.90
CA GLY A 103 15.36 -0.76 4.84
C GLY A 103 15.54 -1.40 6.21
N LYS A 104 14.90 -0.84 7.25
CA LYS A 104 14.96 -1.34 8.63
C LYS A 104 13.81 -2.30 8.97
N MET A 105 12.81 -2.41 8.10
CA MET A 105 11.75 -3.39 8.31
C MET A 105 12.31 -4.80 8.11
N THR A 106 12.22 -5.61 9.15
CA THR A 106 12.63 -7.02 9.09
C THR A 106 11.47 -7.88 8.62
N PHE A 107 11.71 -8.70 7.59
CA PHE A 107 10.77 -9.68 7.09
C PHE A 107 11.10 -11.06 7.67
N LYS A 108 10.07 -11.79 8.10
CA LYS A 108 10.20 -13.14 8.67
C LYS A 108 9.71 -14.16 7.66
N PHE A 109 10.56 -14.53 6.73
CA PHE A 109 10.22 -15.51 5.70
C PHE A 109 10.03 -16.90 6.31
N LYS A 110 8.88 -17.52 6.05
CA LYS A 110 8.53 -18.89 6.40
C LYS A 110 7.64 -19.48 5.32
N ILE A 111 7.62 -20.81 5.22
CA ILE A 111 6.66 -21.49 4.35
C ILE A 111 5.26 -21.25 4.90
N CYS A 112 4.37 -20.81 4.02
CA CYS A 112 2.99 -20.47 4.31
C CYS A 112 2.08 -21.01 3.21
N ASP A 113 0.99 -21.68 3.58
CA ASP A 113 -0.08 -22.01 2.64
C ASP A 113 -0.87 -20.74 2.29
N ALA A 114 -0.67 -20.26 1.06
CA ALA A 114 -1.31 -19.06 0.56
C ALA A 114 -2.83 -19.21 0.38
N VAL A 115 -3.30 -20.43 0.05
CA VAL A 115 -4.74 -20.71 -0.10
C VAL A 115 -5.42 -20.60 1.26
N GLY A 116 -4.84 -21.22 2.30
CA GLY A 116 -5.32 -21.11 3.68
C GLY A 116 -5.29 -19.68 4.20
N LEU A 117 -4.22 -18.95 3.89
CA LEU A 117 -4.12 -17.52 4.26
C LEU A 117 -5.23 -16.68 3.61
N CYS A 118 -5.49 -16.86 2.31
CA CYS A 118 -6.55 -16.14 1.60
C CYS A 118 -7.94 -16.43 2.20
N ARG A 119 -8.24 -17.68 2.53
CA ARG A 119 -9.51 -18.07 3.18
C ARG A 119 -9.68 -17.35 4.53
N ASN A 120 -8.65 -17.38 5.37
CA ASN A 120 -8.66 -16.69 6.67
C ASN A 120 -8.89 -15.18 6.52
N VAL A 121 -8.28 -14.55 5.51
CA VAL A 121 -8.46 -13.12 5.24
C VAL A 121 -9.89 -12.80 4.81
N ILE A 122 -10.49 -13.62 3.95
CA ILE A 122 -11.90 -13.44 3.54
C ILE A 122 -12.82 -13.56 4.76
N ASP A 123 -12.66 -14.57 5.60
CA ASP A 123 -13.46 -14.77 6.81
C ASP A 123 -13.35 -13.58 7.78
N MET A 124 -12.17 -12.96 7.84
CA MET A 124 -11.95 -11.75 8.64
C MET A 124 -12.67 -10.54 8.04
N VAL A 125 -12.51 -10.32 6.72
CA VAL A 125 -13.13 -9.18 6.03
C VAL A 125 -14.65 -9.27 6.05
N GLU A 126 -15.23 -10.47 5.87
CA GLU A 126 -16.68 -10.69 5.97
C GLU A 126 -17.25 -10.24 7.32
N LYS A 127 -16.53 -10.45 8.42
CA LYS A 127 -16.95 -10.06 9.77
C LYS A 127 -16.93 -8.56 10.03
N ILE A 128 -16.06 -7.81 9.35
CA ILE A 128 -15.82 -6.39 9.62
C ILE A 128 -16.33 -5.47 8.51
N LYS A 129 -16.74 -6.01 7.34
CA LYS A 129 -17.23 -5.20 6.23
C LYS A 129 -18.51 -4.45 6.61
N GLN A 130 -18.64 -3.24 6.09
CA GLN A 130 -19.82 -2.38 6.25
C GLN A 130 -20.60 -2.22 4.92
N THR A 131 -20.38 -3.12 3.97
CA THR A 131 -21.02 -3.12 2.66
C THR A 131 -21.96 -4.32 2.50
N HIS A 132 -22.94 -4.20 1.62
CA HIS A 132 -23.78 -5.31 1.17
C HIS A 132 -23.18 -6.11 0.01
N ALA A 133 -21.97 -5.76 -0.47
CA ALA A 133 -21.29 -6.53 -1.50
C ALA A 133 -20.93 -7.94 -1.01
N ASP A 134 -21.06 -8.90 -1.91
CA ASP A 134 -20.66 -10.29 -1.66
C ASP A 134 -19.14 -10.43 -1.77
N VAL A 135 -18.47 -10.86 -0.70
CA VAL A 135 -17.02 -11.04 -0.67
C VAL A 135 -16.68 -12.53 -0.76
N ARG A 136 -15.89 -12.90 -1.75
CA ARG A 136 -15.59 -14.30 -2.01
C ARG A 136 -14.13 -14.54 -2.34
N PHE A 137 -13.68 -15.78 -2.12
CA PHE A 137 -12.40 -16.29 -2.57
C PHE A 137 -12.58 -17.30 -3.69
N SER A 138 -11.75 -17.20 -4.72
CA SER A 138 -11.74 -18.10 -5.87
C SER A 138 -10.32 -18.54 -6.18
N THR A 139 -10.11 -19.84 -6.32
CA THR A 139 -8.82 -20.40 -6.72
C THR A 139 -9.04 -21.79 -7.33
N PRO A 140 -8.29 -22.18 -8.37
CA PRO A 140 -8.26 -23.56 -8.87
C PRO A 140 -7.34 -24.48 -8.04
N LEU A 141 -6.66 -23.96 -7.01
CA LEU A 141 -5.63 -24.65 -6.24
C LEU A 141 -6.19 -25.20 -4.93
N ASP A 142 -5.81 -26.40 -4.56
CA ASP A 142 -6.11 -26.96 -3.23
C ASP A 142 -5.22 -26.35 -2.14
N SER A 143 -3.93 -26.15 -2.44
CA SER A 143 -2.94 -25.47 -1.61
C SER A 143 -1.84 -24.85 -2.48
N LEU A 144 -1.15 -23.84 -1.95
CA LEU A 144 0.04 -23.26 -2.57
C LEU A 144 1.00 -22.79 -1.48
N GLU A 145 2.14 -23.46 -1.38
CA GLU A 145 3.20 -23.08 -0.46
C GLU A 145 4.05 -21.96 -1.02
N LEU A 146 4.19 -20.88 -0.24
CA LEU A 146 5.04 -19.73 -0.56
C LEU A 146 6.03 -19.50 0.58
N LEU A 147 7.28 -19.23 0.24
CA LEU A 147 8.25 -18.69 1.19
C LEU A 147 8.01 -17.18 1.33
N THR A 148 7.31 -16.77 2.38
CA THR A 148 6.83 -15.40 2.55
C THR A 148 6.79 -14.98 4.02
N ASP A 149 6.66 -13.68 4.25
CA ASP A 149 6.17 -13.17 5.54
C ASP A 149 4.64 -13.12 5.50
N SER A 150 4.01 -14.12 6.12
CA SER A 150 2.54 -14.28 6.10
C SER A 150 1.81 -13.08 6.71
N ALA A 151 2.36 -12.40 7.73
CA ALA A 151 1.75 -11.23 8.33
C ALA A 151 1.76 -10.03 7.36
N ARG A 152 2.84 -9.85 6.62
CA ARG A 152 2.96 -8.78 5.61
C ARG A 152 2.11 -9.06 4.38
N LEU A 153 2.08 -10.31 3.90
CA LEU A 153 1.20 -10.70 2.81
C LEU A 153 -0.28 -10.53 3.21
N GLN A 154 -0.66 -10.94 4.43
CA GLN A 154 -1.99 -10.71 4.99
C GLN A 154 -2.33 -9.21 5.06
N GLN A 155 -1.41 -8.35 5.47
CA GLN A 155 -1.57 -6.90 5.52
C GLN A 155 -1.91 -6.32 4.13
N VAL A 156 -1.22 -6.77 3.08
CA VAL A 156 -1.53 -6.38 1.68
C VAL A 156 -2.93 -6.80 1.29
N LEU A 157 -3.29 -8.07 1.49
CA LEU A 157 -4.61 -8.59 1.14
C LEU A 157 -5.74 -7.84 1.87
N ILE A 158 -5.60 -7.62 3.18
CA ILE A 158 -6.56 -6.86 3.98
C ILE A 158 -6.70 -5.42 3.45
N ASN A 159 -5.58 -4.74 3.16
CA ASN A 159 -5.63 -3.37 2.64
C ASN A 159 -6.37 -3.28 1.30
N LEU A 160 -6.12 -4.20 0.38
CA LEU A 160 -6.81 -4.24 -0.92
C LEU A 160 -8.29 -4.55 -0.76
N LEU A 161 -8.65 -5.55 0.04
CA LEU A 161 -10.03 -5.95 0.28
C LEU A 161 -10.83 -4.86 1.02
N ILE A 162 -10.27 -4.23 2.06
CA ILE A 162 -10.93 -3.11 2.75
C ILE A 162 -11.11 -1.92 1.81
N ASN A 163 -10.17 -1.65 0.91
CA ASN A 163 -10.39 -0.63 -0.12
C ASN A 163 -11.56 -1.03 -1.04
N ALA A 164 -11.62 -2.27 -1.50
CA ALA A 164 -12.73 -2.77 -2.29
C ALA A 164 -14.08 -2.62 -1.57
N THR A 165 -14.17 -2.96 -0.27
CA THR A 165 -15.42 -2.81 0.50
C THR A 165 -15.87 -1.35 0.66
N LYS A 166 -14.95 -0.39 0.70
CA LYS A 166 -15.28 1.04 0.79
C LYS A 166 -15.89 1.60 -0.49
N PHE A 167 -15.48 1.09 -1.64
CA PHE A 167 -15.87 1.61 -2.93
C PHE A 167 -16.92 0.77 -3.65
N THR A 168 -17.35 -0.34 -3.03
CA THR A 168 -18.39 -1.24 -3.55
C THR A 168 -19.53 -1.33 -2.53
N SER A 169 -20.60 -0.56 -2.71
CA SER A 169 -21.77 -0.58 -1.81
C SER A 169 -22.64 -1.82 -2.02
N GLN A 170 -22.77 -2.28 -3.27
CA GLN A 170 -23.49 -3.48 -3.70
C GLN A 170 -22.73 -4.15 -4.84
N GLY A 171 -22.96 -5.45 -5.05
CA GLY A 171 -22.26 -6.22 -6.08
C GLY A 171 -21.32 -7.25 -5.49
N SER A 172 -20.12 -7.39 -6.04
CA SER A 172 -19.19 -8.45 -5.61
C SER A 172 -17.75 -7.94 -5.49
N ILE A 173 -17.03 -8.56 -4.56
CA ILE A 173 -15.60 -8.40 -4.33
C ILE A 173 -15.00 -9.80 -4.35
N THR A 174 -14.06 -10.05 -5.25
CA THR A 174 -13.45 -11.37 -5.41
C THR A 174 -11.94 -11.29 -5.20
N LEU A 175 -11.44 -12.01 -4.20
CA LEU A 175 -10.03 -12.34 -4.10
C LEU A 175 -9.76 -13.59 -4.92
N GLN A 176 -8.81 -13.57 -5.83
CA GLN A 176 -8.42 -14.72 -6.64
C GLN A 176 -6.93 -15.00 -6.45
N LEU A 177 -6.58 -16.29 -6.41
CA LEU A 177 -5.21 -16.78 -6.37
C LEU A 177 -5.03 -17.83 -7.45
N GLU A 178 -4.04 -17.61 -8.31
CA GLU A 178 -3.67 -18.52 -9.39
C GLU A 178 -2.16 -18.74 -9.42
N GLN A 179 -1.71 -19.87 -9.86
CA GLN A 179 -0.34 -20.09 -10.27
C GLN A 179 -0.19 -19.66 -11.72
N GLN A 180 0.38 -18.46 -11.97
CA GLN A 180 0.52 -17.88 -13.30
C GLN A 180 1.60 -18.61 -14.12
N THR A 181 2.71 -18.94 -13.48
CA THR A 181 3.81 -19.74 -14.04
C THR A 181 4.30 -20.73 -13.00
N GLU A 182 5.28 -21.58 -13.36
CA GLU A 182 5.89 -22.49 -12.37
C GLU A 182 6.52 -21.77 -11.17
N ASP A 183 6.99 -20.54 -11.36
CA ASP A 183 7.74 -19.76 -10.37
C ASP A 183 7.00 -18.52 -9.89
N THR A 184 5.73 -18.30 -10.29
CA THR A 184 5.01 -17.07 -9.98
C THR A 184 3.54 -17.35 -9.63
N ALA A 185 3.14 -16.93 -8.45
CA ALA A 185 1.74 -16.81 -8.03
C ALA A 185 1.19 -15.43 -8.42
N LEU A 186 -0.06 -15.39 -8.88
CA LEU A 186 -0.81 -14.17 -9.18
C LEU A 186 -1.99 -14.08 -8.22
N PHE A 187 -2.04 -12.98 -7.49
CA PHE A 187 -3.17 -12.59 -6.68
C PHE A 187 -3.93 -11.46 -7.39
N SER A 188 -5.25 -11.51 -7.36
CA SER A 188 -6.07 -10.39 -7.79
C SER A 188 -7.20 -10.09 -6.81
N VAL A 189 -7.48 -8.82 -6.59
CA VAL A 189 -8.66 -8.32 -5.87
C VAL A 189 -9.48 -7.54 -6.87
N THR A 190 -10.64 -8.08 -7.22
CA THR A 190 -11.57 -7.50 -8.20
C THR A 190 -12.83 -7.05 -7.49
N ASP A 191 -13.26 -5.83 -7.72
CA ASP A 191 -14.51 -5.28 -7.22
C ASP A 191 -15.39 -4.74 -8.36
N THR A 192 -16.70 -4.69 -8.13
CA THR A 192 -17.69 -4.11 -9.05
C THR A 192 -18.17 -2.73 -8.56
N GLY A 193 -17.26 -1.98 -7.94
CA GLY A 193 -17.54 -0.69 -7.35
C GLY A 193 -17.43 0.47 -8.32
N THR A 194 -17.12 1.65 -7.79
CA THR A 194 -17.07 2.91 -8.58
C THR A 194 -15.92 2.98 -9.58
N GLY A 195 -14.95 2.06 -9.50
CA GLY A 195 -13.76 2.07 -10.36
C GLY A 195 -12.80 3.22 -10.07
N ILE A 196 -11.70 3.26 -10.83
CA ILE A 196 -10.65 4.28 -10.72
C ILE A 196 -10.43 4.92 -12.10
N PRO A 197 -10.65 6.25 -12.25
CA PRO A 197 -10.42 6.97 -13.50
C PRO A 197 -9.00 6.73 -14.05
N LYS A 198 -8.89 6.53 -15.38
CA LYS A 198 -7.61 6.16 -16.05
C LYS A 198 -6.47 7.16 -15.76
N GLU A 199 -6.78 8.45 -15.65
CA GLU A 199 -5.81 9.50 -15.31
C GLU A 199 -5.27 9.41 -13.88
N LYS A 200 -6.02 8.77 -12.97
CA LYS A 200 -5.62 8.57 -11.57
C LYS A 200 -4.90 7.24 -11.33
N GLN A 201 -5.11 6.23 -12.17
CA GLN A 201 -4.55 4.88 -11.99
C GLN A 201 -3.02 4.87 -11.81
N LYS A 202 -2.29 5.77 -12.50
CA LYS A 202 -0.83 5.90 -12.36
C LYS A 202 -0.39 6.53 -11.03
N LYS A 203 -1.31 7.18 -10.31
CA LYS A 203 -1.01 7.94 -9.09
C LYS A 203 -1.49 7.26 -7.81
N ILE A 204 -2.38 6.26 -7.90
CA ILE A 204 -2.99 5.63 -6.72
C ILE A 204 -2.00 4.97 -5.75
N PHE A 205 -0.80 4.62 -6.23
CA PHE A 205 0.29 4.11 -5.39
C PHE A 205 1.17 5.22 -4.80
N ASN A 206 0.93 6.49 -5.18
CA ASN A 206 1.60 7.61 -4.54
C ASN A 206 1.07 7.80 -3.12
N ARG A 207 1.93 8.29 -2.24
CA ARG A 207 1.57 8.57 -0.85
C ARG A 207 0.55 9.68 -0.76
N PHE A 208 -0.46 9.51 0.12
CA PHE A 208 -1.56 10.45 0.37
C PHE A 208 -2.44 10.74 -0.86
N GLU A 209 -2.30 9.95 -1.91
CA GLU A 209 -3.21 10.06 -3.04
C GLU A 209 -4.59 9.49 -2.66
N LYS A 210 -5.63 10.27 -2.87
CA LYS A 210 -7.03 9.89 -2.65
C LYS A 210 -7.82 10.15 -3.92
N LEU A 211 -8.80 9.30 -4.20
CA LEU A 211 -9.70 9.50 -5.35
C LEU A 211 -10.52 10.78 -5.20
N ASN A 212 -10.95 11.07 -3.96
CA ASN A 212 -11.65 12.29 -3.57
C ASN A 212 -11.05 12.80 -2.26
N GLU A 213 -11.02 14.12 -2.05
CA GLU A 213 -10.55 14.74 -0.79
C GLU A 213 -11.34 14.27 0.44
N ASN A 214 -12.64 13.95 0.24
CA ASN A 214 -13.54 13.44 1.28
C ASN A 214 -13.48 11.91 1.46
N ALA A 215 -12.66 11.19 0.68
CA ALA A 215 -12.55 9.75 0.83
C ALA A 215 -11.89 9.39 2.16
N GLN A 216 -12.58 8.57 2.96
CA GLN A 216 -12.04 8.04 4.21
C GLN A 216 -10.77 7.23 3.96
N GLY A 217 -9.72 7.51 4.72
CA GLY A 217 -8.48 6.75 4.69
C GLY A 217 -7.25 7.64 4.63
N THR A 218 -6.09 7.05 4.92
CA THR A 218 -4.82 7.73 5.08
C THR A 218 -4.15 8.10 3.76
N GLY A 219 -4.55 7.44 2.64
CA GLY A 219 -3.83 7.51 1.36
C GLY A 219 -2.46 6.84 1.38
N LEU A 220 -2.12 6.08 2.45
CA LEU A 220 -0.85 5.37 2.58
C LEU A 220 -0.96 3.88 2.26
N GLY A 221 -2.14 3.28 2.38
CA GLY A 221 -2.32 1.83 2.28
C GLY A 221 -1.77 1.22 0.99
N LEU A 222 -2.08 1.79 -0.18
CA LEU A 222 -1.61 1.27 -1.47
C LEU A 222 -0.10 1.45 -1.66
N SER A 223 0.49 2.55 -1.18
CA SER A 223 1.94 2.76 -1.23
C SER A 223 2.69 1.78 -0.31
N ILE A 224 2.11 1.44 0.84
CA ILE A 224 2.64 0.40 1.74
C ILE A 224 2.51 -0.98 1.07
N CYS A 225 1.37 -1.30 0.43
CA CYS A 225 1.20 -2.54 -0.33
C CYS A 225 2.29 -2.70 -1.39
N GLN A 226 2.57 -1.64 -2.17
CA GLN A 226 3.60 -1.66 -3.19
C GLN A 226 4.97 -1.98 -2.59
N LEU A 227 5.38 -1.28 -1.54
CA LEU A 227 6.68 -1.50 -0.90
C LEU A 227 6.79 -2.91 -0.29
N ILE A 228 5.73 -3.43 0.34
CA ILE A 228 5.72 -4.79 0.88
C ILE A 228 5.87 -5.80 -0.25
N ILE A 229 5.10 -5.69 -1.33
CA ILE A 229 5.17 -6.63 -2.46
C ILE A 229 6.53 -6.58 -3.14
N GLU A 230 7.13 -5.41 -3.32
CA GLU A 230 8.50 -5.26 -3.84
C GLU A 230 9.53 -5.96 -2.93
N GLN A 231 9.40 -5.85 -1.61
CA GLN A 231 10.28 -6.57 -0.66
C GLN A 231 10.05 -8.09 -0.65
N LEU A 232 8.84 -8.55 -0.96
CA LEU A 232 8.53 -9.96 -1.16
C LEU A 232 8.94 -10.49 -2.54
N GLY A 233 9.54 -9.64 -3.40
CA GLY A 233 10.05 -10.02 -4.72
C GLY A 233 8.99 -10.01 -5.83
N GLY A 234 7.83 -9.41 -5.59
CA GLY A 234 6.74 -9.28 -6.56
C GLY A 234 6.56 -7.88 -7.11
N SER A 235 5.48 -7.69 -7.84
CA SER A 235 5.03 -6.39 -8.38
C SER A 235 3.52 -6.26 -8.20
N ILE A 236 3.02 -5.03 -7.98
CA ILE A 236 1.60 -4.72 -7.83
C ILE A 236 1.18 -3.66 -8.84
N TRP A 237 -0.01 -3.82 -9.42
CA TRP A 237 -0.59 -2.86 -10.36
C TRP A 237 -2.11 -2.93 -10.36
N ILE A 238 -2.75 -2.00 -11.06
CA ILE A 238 -4.17 -2.02 -11.38
C ILE A 238 -4.34 -2.43 -12.85
N ASP A 239 -5.37 -3.23 -13.14
CA ASP A 239 -5.74 -3.60 -14.51
C ASP A 239 -6.39 -2.40 -15.19
N PRO A 240 -5.75 -1.80 -16.23
CA PRO A 240 -6.28 -0.62 -16.90
C PRO A 240 -7.47 -0.91 -17.82
N ASP A 241 -7.66 -2.19 -18.16
CA ASP A 241 -8.69 -2.64 -19.12
C ASP A 241 -9.94 -3.18 -18.42
N TYR A 242 -9.93 -3.28 -17.08
CA TYR A 242 -11.11 -3.67 -16.31
C TYR A 242 -12.01 -2.45 -16.06
N GLU A 243 -13.25 -2.49 -16.57
CA GLU A 243 -14.19 -1.34 -16.60
C GLU A 243 -15.40 -1.49 -15.67
N GLU A 244 -15.64 -2.68 -15.08
CA GLU A 244 -16.80 -2.93 -14.21
C GLU A 244 -16.59 -2.48 -12.76
N GLY A 245 -15.44 -1.92 -12.44
CA GLY A 245 -15.00 -1.49 -11.10
C GLY A 245 -13.51 -1.33 -11.06
N SER A 246 -12.84 -1.96 -10.07
CA SER A 246 -11.37 -1.97 -10.02
C SER A 246 -10.86 -3.42 -9.91
N ARG A 247 -9.72 -3.68 -10.53
CA ARG A 247 -8.98 -4.93 -10.38
C ARG A 247 -7.53 -4.63 -10.05
N PHE A 248 -7.14 -4.94 -8.80
CA PHE A 248 -5.77 -4.89 -8.36
C PHE A 248 -5.13 -6.26 -8.51
N LEU A 249 -3.92 -6.30 -9.07
CA LEU A 249 -3.16 -7.52 -9.24
C LEU A 249 -1.79 -7.37 -8.60
N PHE A 250 -1.27 -8.48 -8.04
CA PHE A 250 0.12 -8.53 -7.65
C PHE A 250 0.68 -9.95 -7.82
N THR A 251 1.98 -10.01 -8.08
CA THR A 251 2.73 -11.27 -8.17
C THR A 251 3.47 -11.55 -6.88
N HIS A 252 3.74 -12.83 -6.64
CA HIS A 252 4.63 -13.33 -5.60
C HIS A 252 5.48 -14.48 -6.18
N PRO A 253 6.80 -14.52 -5.95
CA PRO A 253 7.62 -15.65 -6.40
C PRO A 253 7.24 -16.93 -5.63
N ILE A 254 7.25 -18.06 -6.34
CA ILE A 254 7.13 -19.40 -5.77
C ILE A 254 8.54 -19.96 -5.70
N ASP A 255 9.12 -20.01 -4.49
CA ASP A 255 10.46 -20.54 -4.30
C ASP A 255 10.41 -22.08 -4.17
N LYS A 256 11.04 -22.78 -5.12
CA LYS A 256 11.12 -24.24 -5.14
C LYS A 256 12.36 -24.78 -4.42
N SER A 257 13.17 -23.92 -3.81
CA SER A 257 14.50 -24.30 -3.31
C SER A 257 14.51 -25.29 -2.12
N ASP A 258 13.34 -25.58 -1.50
CA ASP A 258 13.26 -26.49 -0.36
C ASP A 258 12.46 -27.80 -0.60
N GLN A 259 11.86 -27.99 -1.77
CA GLN A 259 11.15 -29.26 -2.09
C GLN A 259 12.09 -30.45 -2.36
N GLY A 260 13.40 -30.23 -2.37
CA GLY A 260 14.40 -31.27 -2.70
C GLY A 260 15.19 -31.86 -1.53
N LYS A 261 14.93 -31.50 -0.26
CA LYS A 261 15.76 -31.96 0.88
C LYS A 261 15.16 -32.99 1.83
N GLU A 262 13.94 -33.48 1.58
CA GLU A 262 13.33 -34.53 2.46
C GLU A 262 13.41 -35.96 1.93
N GLU A 263 14.12 -36.24 0.84
CA GLU A 263 14.27 -37.65 0.35
C GLU A 263 15.66 -38.26 0.58
N THR A 264 16.43 -37.83 1.59
CA THR A 264 17.63 -38.58 1.95
C THR A 264 17.93 -38.46 3.47
N ARG A 265 17.15 -39.20 4.28
CA ARG A 265 17.64 -39.78 5.55
C ARG A 265 16.76 -40.96 6.02
#